data_d9908342b927d2efe0a2bc5e1dc5846b
#
_entry.id   d9908342b927d2efe0a2bc5e1dc5846b
#
_cell.length_a   1.000
_cell.length_b   1.000
_cell.length_c   1.000
_cell.angle_alpha   90.00
_cell.angle_beta   90.00
_cell.angle_gamma   90.00
#
_symmetry.space_group_name_H-M   'P 1'
#
loop_
_entity.id
_entity.type
_entity.pdbx_description
1 polymer ?
#
loop_
_entity_poly.entity_id
_entity_poly.type
_entity_poly.pdbx_seq_one_letter_code
_entity_poly.pdbx_strand_id
1 'polypeptide(L)'
;MKNSPYTTLIIDDEPPARARLHKLLESFPEIFRVVDEAKNGTEAVEKINQLQPDVIFLDIEMPGLNGFELLERLEKIPIVIFCTAFDQYSLKAFETNSIDYLLKPVRLERLQQTVEKLSSFKTNLSSTNIMSVLKEFYSQKEEKKMTSITVKKGDKLIFVKLDEVTHF
;
A
#
# COMPACT_ATOMS: atom_id res chain seq x y z
N MET A 1 4.78 -25.43 2.88
CA MET A 1 3.95 -24.99 1.73
C MET A 1 2.52 -24.83 2.16
N LYS A 2 1.96 -23.66 1.92
CA LYS A 2 0.55 -23.44 2.19
C LYS A 2 -0.26 -24.03 1.03
N ASN A 3 -0.99 -25.09 1.30
CA ASN A 3 -1.85 -25.74 0.30
C ASN A 3 -3.25 -25.10 0.22
N SER A 4 -3.47 -24.01 0.94
CA SER A 4 -4.73 -23.27 0.97
C SER A 4 -4.52 -21.85 0.44
N PRO A 5 -5.56 -21.24 -0.14
CA PRO A 5 -5.47 -19.85 -0.59
C PRO A 5 -5.12 -18.88 0.55
N TYR A 6 -4.47 -17.79 0.20
CA TYR A 6 -4.23 -16.72 1.15
C TYR A 6 -5.54 -16.04 1.56
N THR A 7 -5.79 -15.97 2.85
CA THR A 7 -6.89 -15.14 3.36
C THR A 7 -6.57 -13.69 3.04
N THR A 8 -7.50 -13.00 2.39
CA THR A 8 -7.25 -11.72 1.76
C THR A 8 -8.27 -10.68 2.21
N LEU A 9 -7.78 -9.50 2.60
CA LEU A 9 -8.62 -8.35 2.93
C LEU A 9 -8.41 -7.26 1.88
N ILE A 10 -9.50 -6.69 1.38
CA ILE A 10 -9.46 -5.56 0.44
C ILE A 10 -9.75 -4.28 1.20
N ILE A 11 -8.85 -3.30 1.12
CA ILE A 11 -8.94 -2.04 1.86
C ILE A 11 -8.90 -0.88 0.87
N ASP A 12 -10.03 -0.22 0.68
CA ASP A 12 -10.18 0.90 -0.25
C ASP A 12 -11.45 1.67 0.13
N ASP A 13 -11.39 2.99 0.09
CA ASP A 13 -12.54 3.84 0.41
C ASP A 13 -13.57 3.91 -0.73
N GLU A 14 -13.19 3.53 -1.94
CA GLU A 14 -14.05 3.58 -3.12
C GLU A 14 -14.76 2.24 -3.35
N PRO A 15 -16.10 2.19 -3.23
CA PRO A 15 -16.85 0.95 -3.49
C PRO A 15 -16.60 0.33 -4.86
N PRO A 16 -16.54 1.09 -5.98
CA PRO A 16 -16.25 0.51 -7.30
C PRO A 16 -14.87 -0.15 -7.36
N ALA A 17 -13.87 0.41 -6.69
CA ALA A 17 -12.53 -0.15 -6.67
C ALA A 17 -12.50 -1.49 -5.93
N ARG A 18 -13.19 -1.57 -4.78
CA ARG A 18 -13.32 -2.83 -4.05
C ARG A 18 -14.03 -3.91 -4.87
N ALA A 19 -15.15 -3.55 -5.50
CA ALA A 19 -15.92 -4.48 -6.32
C ALA A 19 -15.11 -5.00 -7.50
N ARG A 20 -14.37 -4.12 -8.18
CA ARG A 20 -13.51 -4.51 -9.28
C ARG A 20 -12.40 -5.46 -8.85
N LEU A 21 -11.72 -5.13 -7.76
CA LEU A 21 -10.63 -5.97 -7.25
C LEU A 21 -11.15 -7.34 -6.79
N HIS A 22 -12.28 -7.36 -6.09
CA HIS A 22 -12.94 -8.60 -5.68
C HIS A 22 -13.19 -9.52 -6.89
N LYS A 23 -13.75 -8.94 -7.95
CA LYS A 23 -14.04 -9.69 -9.18
C LYS A 23 -12.76 -10.21 -9.84
N LEU A 24 -11.69 -9.41 -9.87
CA LEU A 24 -10.42 -9.83 -10.42
C LEU A 24 -9.79 -10.98 -9.62
N LEU A 25 -9.89 -10.91 -8.30
CA LEU A 25 -9.35 -11.95 -7.41
C LEU A 25 -10.09 -13.28 -7.55
N GLU A 26 -11.34 -13.25 -7.97
CA GLU A 26 -12.12 -14.46 -8.27
C GLU A 26 -11.51 -15.29 -9.41
N SER A 27 -10.68 -14.68 -10.25
CA SER A 27 -9.94 -15.38 -11.30
C SER A 27 -8.79 -16.25 -10.75
N PHE A 28 -8.43 -16.07 -9.49
CA PHE A 28 -7.34 -16.78 -8.83
C PHE A 28 -7.81 -17.42 -7.52
N PRO A 29 -8.82 -18.31 -7.58
CA PRO A 29 -9.41 -18.86 -6.35
C PRO A 29 -8.47 -19.79 -5.58
N GLU A 30 -7.46 -20.32 -6.25
CA GLU A 30 -6.42 -21.14 -5.62
C GLU A 30 -5.38 -20.32 -4.86
N ILE A 31 -5.29 -19.02 -5.16
CA ILE A 31 -4.28 -18.12 -4.60
C ILE A 31 -4.91 -17.23 -3.53
N PHE A 32 -6.08 -16.66 -3.79
CA PHE A 32 -6.72 -15.69 -2.91
C PHE A 32 -8.11 -16.14 -2.47
N ARG A 33 -8.37 -15.97 -1.19
CA ARG A 33 -9.72 -16.10 -0.63
C ARG A 33 -10.06 -14.81 0.10
N VAL A 34 -10.90 -13.98 -0.50
CA VAL A 34 -11.34 -12.73 0.10
C VAL A 34 -12.22 -13.04 1.29
N VAL A 35 -11.81 -12.63 2.47
CA VAL A 35 -12.53 -12.89 3.72
C VAL A 35 -13.37 -11.69 4.15
N ASP A 36 -12.97 -10.47 3.80
CA ASP A 36 -13.73 -9.27 4.08
C ASP A 36 -13.19 -8.08 3.28
N GLU A 37 -13.85 -6.94 3.43
CA GLU A 37 -13.43 -5.65 2.87
C GLU A 37 -13.47 -4.59 3.97
N ALA A 38 -12.66 -3.54 3.81
CA ALA A 38 -12.68 -2.38 4.70
C ALA A 38 -12.74 -1.10 3.85
N LYS A 39 -13.53 -0.15 4.30
CA LYS A 39 -13.79 1.10 3.57
C LYS A 39 -12.95 2.29 4.05
N ASN A 40 -12.21 2.11 5.14
CA ASN A 40 -11.31 3.13 5.67
C ASN A 40 -10.22 2.47 6.53
N GLY A 41 -9.22 3.27 6.91
CA GLY A 41 -8.10 2.76 7.67
C GLY A 41 -8.45 2.26 9.07
N THR A 42 -9.35 2.92 9.75
CA THR A 42 -9.77 2.54 11.11
C THR A 42 -10.46 1.18 11.11
N GLU A 43 -11.41 1.00 10.20
CA GLU A 43 -12.10 -0.28 10.01
C GLU A 43 -11.11 -1.39 9.62
N ALA A 44 -10.14 -1.05 8.77
CA ALA A 44 -9.12 -1.99 8.33
C ALA A 44 -8.26 -2.48 9.49
N VAL A 45 -7.81 -1.60 10.39
CA VAL A 45 -7.03 -1.98 11.57
C VAL A 45 -7.79 -2.99 12.42
N GLU A 46 -9.06 -2.72 12.69
CA GLU A 46 -9.90 -3.63 13.46
C GLU A 46 -10.04 -4.99 12.81
N LYS A 47 -10.31 -5.01 11.50
CA LYS A 47 -10.48 -6.26 10.76
C LYS A 47 -9.18 -7.05 10.62
N ILE A 48 -8.06 -6.37 10.43
CA ILE A 48 -6.76 -7.03 10.38
C ILE A 48 -6.44 -7.70 11.72
N ASN A 49 -6.70 -7.01 12.82
CA ASN A 49 -6.44 -7.56 14.15
C ASN A 49 -7.35 -8.75 14.47
N GLN A 50 -8.60 -8.71 14.02
CA GLN A 50 -9.57 -9.79 14.25
C GLN A 50 -9.35 -10.99 13.33
N LEU A 51 -9.16 -10.74 12.04
CA LEU A 51 -9.12 -11.78 11.01
C LEU A 51 -7.72 -12.31 10.75
N GLN A 52 -6.70 -11.52 11.04
CA GLN A 52 -5.30 -11.82 10.74
C GLN A 52 -5.11 -12.37 9.32
N PRO A 53 -5.48 -11.58 8.29
CA PRO A 53 -5.37 -12.02 6.91
C PRO A 53 -3.91 -12.24 6.54
N ASP A 54 -3.69 -13.15 5.60
CA ASP A 54 -2.36 -13.40 5.07
C ASP A 54 -1.88 -12.27 4.17
N VAL A 55 -2.80 -11.71 3.39
CA VAL A 55 -2.54 -10.68 2.37
C VAL A 55 -3.56 -9.56 2.51
N ILE A 56 -3.12 -8.33 2.35
CA ILE A 56 -4.00 -7.18 2.22
C ILE A 56 -3.72 -6.45 0.90
N PHE A 57 -4.79 -6.08 0.20
CA PHE A 57 -4.74 -5.13 -0.90
C PHE A 57 -5.12 -3.77 -0.32
N LEU A 58 -4.21 -2.82 -0.39
CA LEU A 58 -4.31 -1.60 0.39
C LEU A 58 -4.18 -0.37 -0.50
N ASP A 59 -5.20 0.47 -0.48
CA ASP A 59 -5.10 1.80 -1.07
C ASP A 59 -4.26 2.70 -0.15
N ILE A 60 -3.40 3.50 -0.75
CA ILE A 60 -2.57 4.47 -0.03
C ILE A 60 -3.39 5.71 0.34
N GLU A 61 -4.13 6.25 -0.62
CA GLU A 61 -4.90 7.46 -0.41
C GLU A 61 -6.32 7.17 0.08
N MET A 62 -6.51 7.28 1.38
CA MET A 62 -7.81 7.18 2.01
C MET A 62 -8.02 8.36 2.95
N PRO A 63 -9.25 8.91 3.04
CA PRO A 63 -9.54 9.97 4.01
C PRO A 63 -9.28 9.52 5.44
N GLY A 64 -8.75 10.42 6.25
CA GLY A 64 -8.40 10.12 7.63
C GLY A 64 -7.08 9.37 7.72
N LEU A 65 -7.12 8.09 8.00
CA LEU A 65 -5.93 7.25 8.11
C LEU A 65 -5.54 6.72 6.72
N ASN A 66 -4.39 7.15 6.20
CA ASN A 66 -3.90 6.65 4.92
C ASN A 66 -3.26 5.25 5.05
N GLY A 67 -2.91 4.63 3.91
CA GLY A 67 -2.38 3.27 3.91
C GLY A 67 -1.11 3.09 4.72
N PHE A 68 -0.22 4.05 4.72
CA PHE A 68 1.03 3.98 5.47
C PHE A 68 0.82 4.13 6.97
N GLU A 69 -0.01 5.10 7.35
CA GLU A 69 -0.39 5.30 8.76
C GLU A 69 -1.10 4.08 9.34
N LEU A 70 -1.93 3.42 8.52
CA LEU A 70 -2.56 2.16 8.88
C LEU A 70 -1.51 1.10 9.23
N LEU A 71 -0.52 0.92 8.39
CA LEU A 71 0.52 -0.09 8.60
C LEU A 71 1.33 0.18 9.87
N GLU A 72 1.55 1.43 10.22
CA GLU A 72 2.24 1.80 11.47
C GLU A 72 1.47 1.39 12.72
N ARG A 73 0.16 1.28 12.63
CA ARG A 73 -0.69 0.89 13.76
C ARG A 73 -0.80 -0.61 13.97
N LEU A 74 -0.28 -1.41 13.04
CA LEU A 74 -0.35 -2.86 13.11
C LEU A 74 0.82 -3.43 13.92
N GLU A 75 0.53 -4.33 14.83
CA GLU A 75 1.57 -5.08 15.54
C GLU A 75 2.22 -6.11 14.62
N LYS A 76 1.42 -6.74 13.78
CA LYS A 76 1.88 -7.72 12.80
C LYS A 76 1.39 -7.30 11.42
N ILE A 77 2.34 -7.08 10.51
CA ILE A 77 2.03 -6.63 9.16
C ILE A 77 1.86 -7.86 8.26
N PRO A 78 0.67 -8.02 7.62
CA PRO A 78 0.48 -9.07 6.62
C PRO A 78 1.28 -8.74 5.34
N ILE A 79 1.21 -9.63 4.35
CA ILE A 79 1.74 -9.32 3.02
C ILE A 79 0.93 -8.17 2.44
N VAL A 80 1.60 -7.10 2.03
CA VAL A 80 0.95 -5.89 1.54
C VAL A 80 1.11 -5.78 0.03
N ILE A 81 -0.02 -5.63 -0.66
CA ILE A 81 -0.07 -5.29 -2.08
C ILE A 81 -0.80 -3.97 -2.19
N PHE A 82 -0.10 -2.92 -2.60
CA PHE A 82 -0.72 -1.61 -2.75
C PHE A 82 -1.56 -1.53 -4.02
N CYS A 83 -2.75 -0.94 -3.90
CA CYS A 83 -3.64 -0.64 -5.03
C CYS A 83 -4.01 0.83 -4.95
N THR A 84 -3.45 1.64 -5.84
CA THR A 84 -3.57 3.08 -5.73
C THR A 84 -3.57 3.77 -7.09
N ALA A 85 -4.17 4.95 -7.14
CA ALA A 85 -4.03 5.87 -8.28
C ALA A 85 -2.77 6.73 -8.17
N PHE A 86 -1.95 6.52 -7.16
CA PHE A 86 -0.76 7.31 -6.88
C PHE A 86 0.27 7.21 -7.99
N ASP A 87 0.93 8.32 -8.29
CA ASP A 87 1.90 8.43 -9.36
C ASP A 87 3.14 7.54 -9.12
N GLN A 88 3.71 7.03 -10.22
CA GLN A 88 4.78 6.05 -10.27
C GLN A 88 6.02 6.40 -9.45
N TYR A 89 6.29 7.67 -9.20
CA TYR A 89 7.50 8.10 -8.49
C TYR A 89 7.59 7.59 -7.06
N SER A 90 6.48 7.58 -6.36
CA SER A 90 6.41 7.13 -4.97
C SER A 90 6.52 5.62 -4.84
N LEU A 91 6.31 4.91 -5.95
CA LEU A 91 6.18 3.45 -5.93
C LEU A 91 7.43 2.73 -6.45
N LYS A 92 8.35 3.42 -7.13
CA LYS A 92 9.62 2.84 -7.57
C LYS A 92 10.44 2.23 -6.43
N ALA A 93 10.38 2.82 -5.25
CA ALA A 93 11.05 2.31 -4.07
C ALA A 93 10.52 0.92 -3.66
N PHE A 94 9.25 0.64 -3.92
CA PHE A 94 8.63 -0.64 -3.60
C PHE A 94 8.96 -1.74 -4.61
N GLU A 95 9.20 -1.41 -5.87
CA GLU A 95 9.57 -2.39 -6.89
C GLU A 95 10.87 -3.12 -6.57
N THR A 96 11.81 -2.43 -5.96
CA THR A 96 13.11 -2.98 -5.61
C THR A 96 13.09 -3.83 -4.34
N ASN A 97 12.00 -3.80 -3.58
CA ASN A 97 11.94 -4.37 -2.23
C ASN A 97 10.88 -5.46 -2.03
N SER A 98 10.49 -6.14 -3.09
CA SER A 98 9.65 -7.33 -3.05
C SER A 98 8.20 -7.14 -2.60
N ILE A 99 7.75 -5.92 -2.36
CA ILE A 99 6.34 -5.58 -2.22
C ILE A 99 5.84 -5.20 -3.60
N ASP A 100 4.68 -5.66 -3.96
CA ASP A 100 4.08 -5.29 -5.24
C ASP A 100 3.07 -4.17 -5.08
N TYR A 101 2.78 -3.50 -6.16
CA TYR A 101 1.75 -2.49 -6.21
C TYR A 101 1.00 -2.53 -7.53
N LEU A 102 -0.24 -2.11 -7.49
CA LEU A 102 -1.12 -2.08 -8.63
C LEU A 102 -1.61 -0.65 -8.82
N LEU A 103 -1.48 -0.13 -10.04
CA LEU A 103 -2.05 1.17 -10.39
C LEU A 103 -3.51 0.99 -10.80
N LYS A 104 -4.37 1.85 -10.28
CA LYS A 104 -5.78 1.89 -10.67
C LYS A 104 -5.95 2.51 -12.07
N PRO A 105 -6.82 1.97 -12.92
CA PRO A 105 -7.64 0.77 -12.71
C PRO A 105 -6.80 -0.50 -12.80
N VAL A 106 -6.99 -1.42 -11.87
CA VAL A 106 -6.24 -2.69 -11.84
C VAL A 106 -6.67 -3.56 -13.01
N ARG A 107 -5.68 -4.10 -13.71
CA ARG A 107 -5.90 -5.01 -14.85
C ARG A 107 -5.54 -6.45 -14.48
N LEU A 108 -6.22 -7.38 -15.11
CA LEU A 108 -6.02 -8.81 -14.84
C LEU A 108 -4.57 -9.25 -15.12
N GLU A 109 -3.98 -8.78 -16.21
CA GLU A 109 -2.61 -9.10 -16.59
C GLU A 109 -1.60 -8.62 -15.54
N ARG A 110 -1.87 -7.45 -14.97
CA ARG A 110 -0.99 -6.90 -13.92
C ARG A 110 -1.14 -7.69 -12.61
N LEU A 111 -2.36 -8.08 -12.27
CA LEU A 111 -2.61 -8.94 -11.10
C LEU A 111 -1.93 -10.30 -11.25
N GLN A 112 -1.90 -10.84 -12.46
CA GLN A 112 -1.21 -12.09 -12.75
C GLN A 112 0.28 -12.00 -12.42
N GLN A 113 0.91 -10.89 -12.73
CA GLN A 113 2.31 -10.63 -12.34
C GLN A 113 2.49 -10.62 -10.82
N THR A 114 1.53 -10.06 -10.11
CA THR A 114 1.52 -10.08 -8.64
C THR A 114 1.46 -11.52 -8.09
N VAL A 115 0.64 -12.35 -8.71
CA VAL A 115 0.54 -13.79 -8.33
C VAL A 115 1.89 -14.48 -8.51
N GLU A 116 2.59 -14.20 -9.60
CA GLU A 116 3.92 -14.75 -9.85
C GLU A 116 4.93 -14.28 -8.79
N LYS A 117 4.89 -13.00 -8.44
CA LYS A 117 5.73 -12.44 -7.37
C LYS A 117 5.44 -13.08 -6.02
N LEU A 118 4.17 -13.29 -5.69
CA LEU A 118 3.78 -13.97 -4.46
C LEU A 118 4.34 -15.38 -4.37
N SER A 119 4.35 -16.11 -5.48
CA SER A 119 4.91 -17.45 -5.54
C SER A 119 6.40 -17.46 -5.25
N SER A 120 7.13 -16.47 -5.76
CA SER A 120 8.56 -16.27 -5.46
C SER A 120 8.79 -15.78 -4.03
N PHE A 121 7.86 -15.03 -3.49
CA PHE A 121 7.93 -14.44 -2.15
C PHE A 121 7.87 -15.49 -1.03
N LYS A 122 7.21 -16.62 -1.28
CA LYS A 122 7.11 -17.73 -0.35
C LYS A 122 8.46 -18.29 0.10
N THR A 123 9.49 -18.09 -0.71
CA THR A 123 10.83 -18.59 -0.43
C THR A 123 11.69 -17.64 0.40
N ASN A 124 11.30 -16.35 0.52
CA ASN A 124 12.14 -15.31 1.11
C ASN A 124 11.42 -14.40 2.12
N LEU A 125 10.30 -14.85 2.66
CA LEU A 125 9.50 -14.02 3.56
C LEU A 125 10.16 -13.78 4.91
N SER A 126 10.75 -12.60 5.06
CA SER A 126 10.97 -12.04 6.38
C SER A 126 10.12 -10.77 6.53
N SER A 127 9.36 -10.70 7.60
CA SER A 127 8.59 -9.51 7.98
C SER A 127 9.47 -8.26 8.12
N THR A 128 10.76 -8.46 8.30
CA THR A 128 11.78 -7.41 8.38
C THR A 128 11.90 -6.61 7.08
N ASN A 129 11.71 -7.24 5.93
CA ASN A 129 11.86 -6.56 4.64
C ASN A 129 10.74 -5.54 4.39
N ILE A 130 9.52 -5.85 4.81
CA ILE A 130 8.38 -4.95 4.67
C ILE A 130 8.58 -3.69 5.52
N MET A 131 9.04 -3.85 6.74
CA MET A 131 9.32 -2.73 7.65
C MET A 131 10.44 -1.83 7.11
N SER A 132 11.49 -2.42 6.55
CA SER A 132 12.59 -1.67 5.94
C SER A 132 12.10 -0.81 4.78
N VAL A 133 11.27 -1.38 3.90
CA VAL A 133 10.69 -0.66 2.76
C VAL A 133 9.81 0.49 3.22
N LEU A 134 8.98 0.25 4.21
CA LEU A 134 8.11 1.28 4.78
C LEU A 134 8.92 2.41 5.41
N LYS A 135 9.98 2.08 6.15
CA LYS A 135 10.88 3.08 6.74
C LYS A 135 11.56 3.93 5.68
N GLU A 136 12.06 3.31 4.62
CA GLU A 136 12.66 4.03 3.50
C GLU A 136 11.66 4.96 2.83
N PHE A 137 10.44 4.49 2.59
CA PHE A 137 9.39 5.29 1.98
C PHE A 137 9.02 6.48 2.87
N TYR A 138 8.87 6.26 4.16
CA TYR A 138 8.60 7.32 5.14
C TYR A 138 9.73 8.33 5.21
N SER A 139 10.97 7.87 5.26
CA SER A 139 12.14 8.73 5.26
C SER A 139 12.18 9.62 4.01
N GLN A 140 11.93 9.05 2.84
CA GLN A 140 11.87 9.81 1.59
C GLN A 140 10.70 10.81 1.58
N LYS A 141 9.56 10.43 2.12
CA LYS A 141 8.38 11.30 2.20
C LYS A 141 8.61 12.44 3.20
N GLU A 142 9.23 12.17 4.33
CA GLU A 142 9.63 13.19 5.31
C GLU A 142 10.70 14.09 4.76
N GLU A 143 11.72 13.56 4.11
CA GLU A 143 12.73 14.36 3.43
C GLU A 143 12.12 15.27 2.36
N LYS A 144 11.17 14.76 1.56
CA LYS A 144 10.44 15.58 0.60
C LYS A 144 9.58 16.65 1.27
N LYS A 145 8.99 16.37 2.42
CA LYS A 145 8.27 17.37 3.21
C LYS A 145 9.22 18.37 3.84
N MET A 146 10.41 17.95 4.22
CA MET A 146 11.41 18.79 4.87
C MET A 146 12.28 19.57 3.90
N THR A 147 12.41 19.14 2.65
CA THR A 147 13.24 19.79 1.64
C THR A 147 12.53 20.88 0.87
N SER A 148 11.21 20.89 0.86
CA SER A 148 10.45 21.96 0.19
C SER A 148 9.12 22.21 0.88
N ILE A 149 8.85 23.47 1.14
CA ILE A 149 7.54 23.93 1.56
C ILE A 149 6.96 24.80 0.46
N THR A 150 5.65 24.71 0.27
CA THR A 150 4.95 25.57 -0.66
C THR A 150 4.55 26.83 0.08
N VAL A 151 5.14 27.95 -0.32
CA VAL A 151 4.81 29.26 0.25
C VAL A 151 3.94 30.01 -0.73
N LYS A 152 2.78 30.45 -0.26
CA LYS A 152 1.91 31.31 -1.05
C LYS A 152 2.37 32.75 -0.91
N LYS A 153 2.86 33.31 -2.00
CA LYS A 153 3.25 34.71 -2.07
C LYS A 153 2.41 35.40 -3.12
N GLY A 154 1.40 36.16 -2.68
CA GLY A 154 0.39 36.74 -3.57
C GLY A 154 -0.45 35.63 -4.21
N ASP A 155 -0.59 35.70 -5.54
CA ASP A 155 -1.34 34.67 -6.30
C ASP A 155 -0.47 33.54 -6.82
N LYS A 156 0.82 33.49 -6.41
CA LYS A 156 1.75 32.47 -6.88
C LYS A 156 2.16 31.53 -5.75
N LEU A 157 2.23 30.24 -6.08
CA LEU A 157 2.79 29.24 -5.22
C LEU A 157 4.28 29.11 -5.52
N ILE A 158 5.10 29.25 -4.51
CA ILE A 158 6.56 29.16 -4.64
C ILE A 158 7.04 27.98 -3.80
N PHE A 159 7.82 27.11 -4.43
CA PHE A 159 8.48 26.01 -3.72
C PHE A 159 9.81 26.54 -3.18
N VAL A 160 9.94 26.53 -1.86
CA VAL A 160 11.17 26.93 -1.18
C VAL A 160 11.81 25.70 -0.58
N LYS A 161 13.07 25.47 -0.88
CA LYS A 161 13.83 24.40 -0.25
C LYS A 161 14.06 24.72 1.22
N LEU A 162 13.96 23.69 2.06
CA LEU A 162 14.06 23.87 3.51
C LEU A 162 15.45 24.33 3.97
N ASP A 163 16.49 23.97 3.25
CA ASP A 163 17.84 24.45 3.51
C ASP A 163 17.98 25.96 3.29
N GLU A 164 17.12 26.58 2.45
CA GLU A 164 17.03 28.03 2.29
C GLU A 164 16.20 28.69 3.40
N VAL A 165 15.40 27.91 4.12
CA VAL A 165 14.50 28.39 5.18
C VAL A 165 15.18 28.35 6.56
N THR A 166 16.27 27.60 6.71
CA THR A 166 17.02 27.48 7.98
C THR A 166 17.81 28.71 8.41
N HIS A 167 17.74 29.76 7.65
CA HIS A 167 18.43 31.04 7.93
C HIS A 167 17.51 32.15 8.47
N PHE A 168 16.46 31.75 9.14
CA PHE A 168 15.61 32.74 9.85
C PHE A 168 16.28 33.23 11.10
#